data_7c64689cff261d991c8317dd3ca97b6e
#
_entry.id   7c64689cff261d991c8317dd3ca97b6e
#
_cell.length_a   1.000
_cell.length_b   1.000
_cell.length_c   1.000
_cell.angle_alpha   90.00
_cell.angle_beta   90.00
_cell.angle_gamma   90.00
#
_symmetry.space_group_name_H-M   'P 1'
#
loop_
_entity.id
_entity.type
_entity.pdbx_description
1 polymer ?
#
loop_
_entity_poly.entity_id
_entity_poly.type
_entity_poly.pdbx_seq_one_letter_code
_entity_poly.pdbx_strand_id
1 'polypeptide(L)'
;MTQSSATQRGSEQTDAQFNTDRTHPGQWTITFSNPPINMFVPATIVELAALMTEIEADPSVKVIVFQSANPDFFVAHLDVAKAAERPEVLGLWREFVLRLSSTPVVSIAKIRGRTRGIGNEFVLACDMRFASRQSALFGNPEVGVGLVPGGGALEWLPRLVGRSRALEIVLSGDDFDADIAERYGWVNRTLDDGELDTFVDALAGRLASFDHETLAAAKAQVNRFGTPTASELQSSTDLFFPLLALPGAQARRAKIRNMGYGVPSDFELNFGRHLPALGLADDDHADAQSG
;
A
#
# COMPACT_ATOMS: atom_id res chain seq x y z
N MET A 1 6.92 -13.60 55.10
CA MET A 1 5.80 -13.78 54.15
C MET A 1 5.88 -12.64 53.15
N THR A 2 6.63 -12.85 52.09
CA THR A 2 6.82 -11.88 50.99
C THR A 2 6.08 -12.44 49.77
N GLN A 3 4.97 -11.81 49.43
CA GLN A 3 4.23 -12.13 48.21
C GLN A 3 4.92 -11.41 46.99
N SER A 4 5.40 -12.25 46.08
CA SER A 4 5.91 -11.83 44.78
C SER A 4 4.70 -11.61 43.85
N SER A 5 4.45 -10.38 43.45
CA SER A 5 3.48 -10.05 42.42
C SER A 5 4.12 -10.29 41.03
N ALA A 6 3.78 -11.41 40.42
CA ALA A 6 4.11 -11.66 39.01
C ALA A 6 3.18 -10.81 38.12
N THR A 7 3.75 -9.79 37.51
CA THR A 7 3.11 -9.01 36.46
C THR A 7 2.95 -9.88 35.22
N GLN A 8 1.74 -10.37 34.96
CA GLN A 8 1.38 -10.96 33.70
C GLN A 8 1.44 -9.87 32.61
N ARG A 9 2.43 -9.91 31.74
CA ARG A 9 2.39 -9.24 30.45
C ARG A 9 1.42 -10.05 29.59
N GLY A 10 0.21 -9.54 29.41
CA GLY A 10 -0.72 -10.05 28.43
C GLY A 10 -0.08 -9.92 27.05
N SER A 11 0.16 -11.02 26.37
CA SER A 11 0.40 -11.04 24.95
C SER A 11 -0.91 -10.59 24.28
N GLU A 12 -0.94 -9.38 23.73
CA GLU A 12 -1.97 -9.00 22.76
C GLU A 12 -1.85 -9.97 21.59
N GLN A 13 -2.73 -10.93 21.56
CA GLN A 13 -2.92 -11.83 20.42
C GLN A 13 -3.63 -10.98 19.37
N THR A 14 -2.87 -10.33 18.49
CA THR A 14 -3.43 -9.64 17.34
C THR A 14 -4.00 -10.71 16.41
N ASP A 15 -5.30 -10.61 16.12
CA ASP A 15 -5.94 -11.46 15.12
C ASP A 15 -5.18 -11.32 13.79
N ALA A 16 -5.01 -12.44 13.08
CA ALA A 16 -4.33 -12.47 11.80
C ALA A 16 -5.02 -11.51 10.81
N GLN A 17 -4.24 -10.64 10.16
CA GLN A 17 -4.76 -9.63 9.24
C GLN A 17 -4.86 -10.16 7.80
N PHE A 18 -4.18 -11.27 7.50
CA PHE A 18 -4.23 -11.92 6.19
C PHE A 18 -4.85 -13.31 6.31
N ASN A 19 -5.91 -13.52 5.54
CA ASN A 19 -6.51 -14.84 5.34
C ASN A 19 -6.06 -15.39 3.99
N THR A 20 -5.52 -16.60 3.97
CA THR A 20 -5.01 -17.25 2.76
C THR A 20 -5.89 -18.43 2.38
N ASP A 21 -6.57 -18.33 1.24
CA ASP A 21 -7.24 -19.45 0.58
C ASP A 21 -6.25 -20.17 -0.35
N ARG A 22 -6.06 -21.48 -0.12
CA ARG A 22 -5.15 -22.38 -0.85
C ARG A 22 -5.91 -23.51 -1.54
N THR A 23 -7.21 -23.34 -1.77
CA THR A 23 -8.08 -24.41 -2.29
C THR A 23 -7.85 -24.68 -3.78
N HIS A 24 -7.31 -23.70 -4.51
CA HIS A 24 -6.99 -23.84 -5.94
C HIS A 24 -5.53 -24.31 -6.13
N PRO A 25 -5.31 -25.40 -6.89
CA PRO A 25 -3.96 -25.91 -7.15
C PRO A 25 -3.03 -24.85 -7.78
N GLY A 26 -1.87 -24.60 -7.16
CA GLY A 26 -0.90 -23.64 -7.65
C GLY A 26 -1.26 -22.17 -7.48
N GLN A 27 -2.40 -21.86 -6.84
CA GLN A 27 -2.87 -20.49 -6.62
C GLN A 27 -3.24 -20.27 -5.16
N TRP A 28 -2.76 -19.17 -4.59
CA TRP A 28 -3.22 -18.66 -3.31
C TRP A 28 -3.98 -17.36 -3.49
N THR A 29 -5.11 -17.21 -2.79
CA THR A 29 -5.82 -15.94 -2.67
C THR A 29 -5.66 -15.41 -1.25
N ILE A 30 -5.07 -14.23 -1.14
CA ILE A 30 -4.66 -13.60 0.12
C ILE A 30 -5.53 -12.38 0.35
N THR A 31 -6.39 -12.46 1.36
CA THR A 31 -7.35 -11.40 1.69
C THR A 31 -6.89 -10.62 2.91
N PHE A 32 -6.64 -9.33 2.73
CA PHE A 32 -6.29 -8.40 3.80
C PHE A 32 -7.52 -7.88 4.52
N SER A 33 -7.48 -7.87 5.86
CA SER A 33 -8.53 -7.33 6.72
C SER A 33 -7.93 -6.74 8.00
N ASN A 34 -7.91 -5.42 8.09
CA ASN A 34 -7.56 -4.68 9.32
C ASN A 34 -8.58 -3.55 9.54
N PRO A 35 -9.79 -3.89 10.05
CA PRO A 35 -10.84 -2.90 10.24
C PRO A 35 -10.41 -1.80 11.22
N PRO A 36 -11.00 -0.57 11.10
CA PRO A 36 -12.17 -0.28 10.26
C PRO A 36 -11.85 0.12 8.80
N ILE A 37 -10.63 0.58 8.48
CA ILE A 37 -10.30 1.17 7.17
C ILE A 37 -9.08 0.52 6.49
N ASN A 38 -8.69 -0.66 6.91
CA ASN A 38 -7.55 -1.37 6.33
C ASN A 38 -6.24 -0.55 6.31
N MET A 39 -5.89 0.09 7.44
CA MET A 39 -4.57 0.71 7.58
C MET A 39 -3.47 -0.35 7.71
N PHE A 40 -2.31 -0.10 7.13
CA PHE A 40 -1.11 -0.83 7.45
C PHE A 40 -0.52 -0.32 8.78
N VAL A 41 -0.23 -1.26 9.67
CA VAL A 41 0.46 -1.03 10.95
C VAL A 41 1.75 -1.85 10.98
N PRO A 42 2.66 -1.63 11.93
CA PRO A 42 3.89 -2.44 12.05
C PRO A 42 3.64 -3.95 12.04
N ALA A 43 2.57 -4.42 12.69
CA ALA A 43 2.19 -5.83 12.72
C ALA A 43 1.83 -6.36 11.32
N THR A 44 1.16 -5.57 10.48
CA THR A 44 0.82 -5.91 9.09
C THR A 44 2.09 -6.20 8.27
N ILE A 45 3.11 -5.36 8.43
CA ILE A 45 4.38 -5.51 7.70
C ILE A 45 5.12 -6.77 8.14
N VAL A 46 5.13 -7.06 9.44
CA VAL A 46 5.72 -8.30 9.98
C VAL A 46 4.99 -9.53 9.45
N GLU A 47 3.66 -9.51 9.41
CA GLU A 47 2.84 -10.61 8.89
C GLU A 47 3.07 -10.83 7.39
N LEU A 48 3.17 -9.75 6.59
CA LEU A 48 3.53 -9.83 5.17
C LEU A 48 4.92 -10.44 4.94
N ALA A 49 5.90 -10.10 5.77
CA ALA A 49 7.24 -10.68 5.68
C ALA A 49 7.23 -12.19 5.99
N ALA A 50 6.43 -12.61 6.98
CA ALA A 50 6.23 -14.03 7.30
C ALA A 50 5.51 -14.76 6.17
N LEU A 51 4.42 -14.19 5.65
CA LEU A 51 3.65 -14.73 4.53
C LEU A 51 4.53 -14.90 3.27
N MET A 52 5.41 -13.93 2.99
CA MET A 52 6.35 -14.05 1.87
C MET A 52 7.29 -15.26 2.03
N THR A 53 7.70 -15.55 3.26
CA THR A 53 8.53 -16.72 3.56
C THR A 53 7.77 -18.04 3.34
N GLU A 54 6.47 -18.07 3.68
CA GLU A 54 5.62 -19.25 3.39
C GLU A 54 5.43 -19.44 1.87
N ILE A 55 5.19 -18.36 1.12
CA ILE A 55 5.03 -18.40 -0.34
C ILE A 55 6.30 -18.96 -1.00
N GLU A 56 7.48 -18.47 -0.60
CA GLU A 56 8.75 -18.90 -1.18
C GLU A 56 9.13 -20.33 -0.79
N ALA A 57 8.61 -20.82 0.35
CA ALA A 57 8.86 -22.20 0.82
C ALA A 57 7.95 -23.25 0.15
N ASP A 58 6.86 -22.84 -0.50
CA ASP A 58 5.93 -23.76 -1.15
C ASP A 58 6.21 -23.85 -2.67
N PRO A 59 6.86 -24.91 -3.15
CA PRO A 59 7.19 -25.07 -4.57
C PRO A 59 5.94 -25.30 -5.45
N SER A 60 4.78 -25.55 -4.85
CA SER A 60 3.54 -25.77 -5.61
C SER A 60 2.87 -24.48 -6.03
N VAL A 61 3.10 -23.36 -5.30
CA VAL A 61 2.47 -22.09 -5.59
C VAL A 61 3.12 -21.41 -6.80
N LYS A 62 2.31 -21.00 -7.75
CA LYS A 62 2.72 -20.32 -8.98
C LYS A 62 2.17 -18.91 -9.09
N VAL A 63 0.99 -18.69 -8.49
CA VAL A 63 0.26 -17.43 -8.55
C VAL A 63 -0.29 -17.07 -7.18
N ILE A 64 -0.15 -15.81 -6.81
CA ILE A 64 -0.81 -15.24 -5.63
C ILE A 64 -1.69 -14.06 -6.05
N VAL A 65 -2.90 -14.01 -5.50
CA VAL A 65 -3.86 -12.92 -5.74
C VAL A 65 -4.09 -12.21 -4.41
N PHE A 66 -3.73 -10.94 -4.34
CA PHE A 66 -4.02 -10.08 -3.19
C PHE A 66 -5.33 -9.34 -3.39
N GLN A 67 -6.19 -9.34 -2.38
CA GLN A 67 -7.46 -8.62 -2.35
C GLN A 67 -7.75 -8.08 -0.95
N SER A 68 -8.76 -7.22 -0.83
CA SER A 68 -9.24 -6.65 0.43
C SER A 68 -10.59 -7.21 0.82
N ALA A 69 -10.82 -7.41 2.12
CA ALA A 69 -12.13 -7.69 2.69
C ALA A 69 -12.98 -6.41 2.88
N ASN A 70 -12.35 -5.23 2.84
CA ASN A 70 -13.03 -3.96 2.99
C ASN A 70 -13.41 -3.39 1.61
N PRO A 71 -14.69 -3.08 1.35
CA PRO A 71 -15.14 -2.61 0.04
C PRO A 71 -14.66 -1.19 -0.29
N ASP A 72 -14.43 -0.35 0.73
CA ASP A 72 -14.07 1.06 0.56
C ASP A 72 -12.56 1.30 0.51
N PHE A 73 -11.78 0.37 1.09
CA PHE A 73 -10.33 0.49 1.21
C PHE A 73 -9.63 -0.82 0.85
N PHE A 74 -8.84 -0.81 -0.22
CA PHE A 74 -7.85 -1.86 -0.43
C PHE A 74 -6.79 -1.77 0.65
N VAL A 75 -6.12 -0.63 0.76
CA VAL A 75 -5.29 -0.19 1.89
C VAL A 75 -5.44 1.32 2.00
N ALA A 76 -5.92 1.82 3.14
CA ALA A 76 -6.12 3.25 3.34
C ALA A 76 -4.79 4.03 3.30
N HIS A 77 -3.84 3.66 4.13
CA HIS A 77 -2.48 4.20 4.23
C HIS A 77 -1.69 3.52 5.37
N LEU A 78 -0.45 3.94 5.62
CA LEU A 78 0.36 3.54 6.77
C LEU A 78 -0.09 4.32 8.03
N ASP A 79 -0.17 3.65 9.17
CA ASP A 79 -0.18 4.32 10.47
C ASP A 79 1.24 4.86 10.76
N VAL A 80 1.46 6.10 10.32
CA VAL A 80 2.77 6.75 10.42
C VAL A 80 3.21 6.94 11.87
N ALA A 81 2.27 7.13 12.81
CA ALA A 81 2.58 7.30 14.22
C ALA A 81 3.15 6.00 14.81
N LYS A 82 2.49 4.89 14.59
CA LYS A 82 2.97 3.57 15.03
C LYS A 82 4.25 3.14 14.31
N ALA A 83 4.39 3.46 13.03
CA ALA A 83 5.62 3.18 12.29
C ALA A 83 6.82 3.99 12.82
N ALA A 84 6.61 5.23 13.27
CA ALA A 84 7.66 6.04 13.88
C ALA A 84 8.14 5.48 15.23
N GLU A 85 7.31 4.74 15.95
CA GLU A 85 7.69 4.03 17.18
C GLU A 85 8.52 2.76 16.90
N ARG A 86 8.45 2.25 15.66
CA ARG A 86 9.11 1.03 15.21
C ARG A 86 9.79 1.22 13.85
N PRO A 87 10.82 2.07 13.76
CA PRO A 87 11.42 2.48 12.48
C PRO A 87 12.01 1.32 11.67
N GLU A 88 12.36 0.22 12.33
CA GLU A 88 12.86 -1.00 11.67
C GLU A 88 11.85 -1.61 10.68
N VAL A 89 10.55 -1.34 10.84
CA VAL A 89 9.52 -1.91 9.94
C VAL A 89 9.64 -1.39 8.50
N LEU A 90 10.22 -0.21 8.27
CA LEU A 90 10.47 0.29 6.91
C LEU A 90 11.56 -0.54 6.20
N GLY A 91 12.52 -1.07 6.96
CA GLY A 91 13.49 -2.03 6.44
C GLY A 91 12.82 -3.34 6.02
N LEU A 92 11.93 -3.88 6.86
CA LEU A 92 11.15 -5.08 6.55
C LEU A 92 10.22 -4.84 5.35
N TRP A 93 9.62 -3.66 5.26
CA TRP A 93 8.78 -3.29 4.12
C TRP A 93 9.57 -3.30 2.82
N ARG A 94 10.74 -2.65 2.79
CA ARG A 94 11.61 -2.63 1.62
C ARG A 94 12.04 -4.03 1.20
N GLU A 95 12.41 -4.88 2.16
CA GLU A 95 12.73 -6.28 1.90
C GLU A 95 11.54 -7.02 1.29
N PHE A 96 10.35 -6.84 1.87
CA PHE A 96 9.12 -7.46 1.37
C PHE A 96 8.82 -7.08 -0.09
N VAL A 97 8.83 -5.79 -0.44
CA VAL A 97 8.52 -5.35 -1.82
C VAL A 97 9.56 -5.84 -2.84
N LEU A 98 10.83 -5.93 -2.44
CA LEU A 98 11.88 -6.52 -3.29
C LEU A 98 11.66 -8.02 -3.48
N ARG A 99 11.36 -8.76 -2.42
CA ARG A 99 11.05 -10.19 -2.50
C ARG A 99 9.82 -10.44 -3.35
N LEU A 100 8.73 -9.69 -3.13
CA LEU A 100 7.49 -9.81 -3.90
C LEU A 100 7.72 -9.61 -5.39
N SER A 101 8.47 -8.58 -5.76
CA SER A 101 8.76 -8.31 -7.17
C SER A 101 9.71 -9.32 -7.81
N SER A 102 10.64 -9.94 -7.04
CA SER A 102 11.68 -10.84 -7.55
C SER A 102 11.37 -12.33 -7.39
N THR A 103 10.41 -12.71 -6.53
CA THR A 103 10.02 -14.12 -6.37
C THR A 103 9.62 -14.76 -7.70
N PRO A 104 9.85 -16.08 -7.91
CA PRO A 104 9.37 -16.79 -9.10
C PRO A 104 7.84 -16.87 -9.20
N VAL A 105 7.12 -16.64 -8.09
CA VAL A 105 5.65 -16.67 -8.05
C VAL A 105 5.08 -15.39 -8.66
N VAL A 106 4.06 -15.52 -9.50
CA VAL A 106 3.37 -14.38 -10.12
C VAL A 106 2.40 -13.75 -9.13
N SER A 107 2.47 -12.43 -8.95
CA SER A 107 1.62 -11.68 -8.04
C SER A 107 0.60 -10.81 -8.78
N ILE A 108 -0.67 -10.88 -8.36
CA ILE A 108 -1.78 -10.11 -8.93
C ILE A 108 -2.44 -9.32 -7.79
N ALA A 109 -2.60 -8.01 -7.97
CA ALA A 109 -3.47 -7.20 -7.11
C ALA A 109 -4.86 -7.07 -7.76
N LYS A 110 -5.90 -7.56 -7.06
CA LYS A 110 -7.33 -7.42 -7.40
C LYS A 110 -7.92 -6.32 -6.55
N ILE A 111 -8.11 -5.13 -7.13
CA ILE A 111 -8.24 -3.87 -6.40
C ILE A 111 -9.67 -3.36 -6.41
N ARG A 112 -10.24 -3.23 -5.22
CA ARG A 112 -11.45 -2.47 -4.90
C ARG A 112 -11.14 -1.47 -3.81
N GLY A 113 -11.81 -0.33 -3.85
CA GLY A 113 -11.61 0.72 -2.86
C GLY A 113 -10.29 1.48 -3.00
N ARG A 114 -10.04 2.31 -2.00
CA ARG A 114 -8.92 3.25 -1.98
C ARG A 114 -7.60 2.54 -1.72
N THR A 115 -6.61 2.89 -2.52
CA THR A 115 -5.26 2.30 -2.55
C THR A 115 -4.26 3.45 -2.47
N ARG A 116 -3.92 3.89 -1.25
CA ARG A 116 -3.14 5.11 -1.03
C ARG A 116 -1.83 4.86 -0.30
N GLY A 117 -0.84 5.70 -0.56
CA GLY A 117 0.45 5.66 0.11
C GLY A 117 1.09 4.27 0.04
N ILE A 118 1.39 3.67 1.20
CA ILE A 118 1.94 2.31 1.28
C ILE A 118 1.07 1.26 0.57
N GLY A 119 -0.25 1.48 0.49
CA GLY A 119 -1.15 0.60 -0.27
C GLY A 119 -0.90 0.67 -1.76
N ASN A 120 -0.65 1.87 -2.30
CA ASN A 120 -0.24 2.03 -3.68
C ASN A 120 1.16 1.43 -3.90
N GLU A 121 2.11 1.66 -3.01
CA GLU A 121 3.46 1.07 -3.06
C GLU A 121 3.41 -0.47 -3.06
N PHE A 122 2.48 -1.06 -2.29
CA PHE A 122 2.22 -2.48 -2.29
C PHE A 122 1.79 -3.01 -3.66
N VAL A 123 0.74 -2.40 -4.24
CA VAL A 123 0.23 -2.88 -5.53
C VAL A 123 1.20 -2.60 -6.68
N LEU A 124 2.03 -1.57 -6.58
CA LEU A 124 3.10 -1.29 -7.54
C LEU A 124 4.18 -2.38 -7.54
N ALA A 125 4.46 -3.00 -6.39
CA ALA A 125 5.39 -4.11 -6.28
C ALA A 125 4.82 -5.44 -6.80
N CYS A 126 3.48 -5.56 -6.95
CA CYS A 126 2.87 -6.71 -7.61
C CYS A 126 3.17 -6.70 -9.12
N ASP A 127 3.20 -7.89 -9.73
CA ASP A 127 3.44 -8.02 -11.18
C ASP A 127 2.30 -7.42 -12.01
N MET A 128 1.05 -7.65 -11.60
CA MET A 128 -0.14 -7.17 -12.31
C MET A 128 -1.16 -6.55 -11.36
N ARG A 129 -1.91 -5.59 -11.87
CA ARG A 129 -2.96 -4.83 -11.16
C ARG A 129 -4.22 -4.77 -12.01
N PHE A 130 -5.33 -5.25 -11.45
CA PHE A 130 -6.66 -5.17 -12.04
C PHE A 130 -7.60 -4.46 -11.06
N ALA A 131 -8.36 -3.51 -11.54
CA ALA A 131 -9.12 -2.59 -10.70
C ALA A 131 -10.60 -2.57 -11.05
N SER A 132 -11.45 -2.42 -10.01
CA SER A 132 -12.86 -2.10 -10.19
C SER A 132 -13.01 -0.67 -10.71
N ARG A 133 -13.72 -0.50 -11.82
CA ARG A 133 -14.03 0.81 -12.40
C ARG A 133 -14.81 1.71 -11.43
N GLN A 134 -15.74 1.11 -10.69
CA GLN A 134 -16.67 1.84 -9.86
C GLN A 134 -16.09 2.22 -8.49
N SER A 135 -15.16 1.42 -7.95
CA SER A 135 -14.74 1.61 -6.56
C SER A 135 -13.26 1.90 -6.36
N ALA A 136 -12.39 1.51 -7.30
CA ALA A 136 -10.95 1.68 -7.09
C ALA A 136 -10.51 3.15 -7.27
N LEU A 137 -9.75 3.65 -6.28
CA LEU A 137 -9.08 4.95 -6.30
C LEU A 137 -7.62 4.77 -5.90
N PHE A 138 -6.73 5.53 -6.54
CA PHE A 138 -5.29 5.46 -6.35
C PHE A 138 -4.73 6.80 -5.96
N GLY A 139 -3.73 6.83 -5.07
CA GLY A 139 -3.09 8.09 -4.71
C GLY A 139 -1.82 7.93 -3.89
N ASN A 140 -0.99 8.96 -3.91
CA ASN A 140 0.17 9.13 -3.03
C ASN A 140 0.07 10.47 -2.29
N PRO A 141 -0.65 10.51 -1.15
CA PRO A 141 -0.97 11.76 -0.45
C PRO A 141 0.21 12.33 0.36
N GLU A 142 1.36 11.69 0.37
CA GLU A 142 2.49 11.96 1.26
C GLU A 142 2.95 13.42 1.21
N VAL A 143 3.09 13.99 0.00
CA VAL A 143 3.57 15.38 -0.16
C VAL A 143 2.58 16.37 0.46
N GLY A 144 1.28 16.09 0.35
CA GLY A 144 0.22 16.89 0.96
C GLY A 144 0.29 16.93 2.49
N VAL A 145 0.84 15.90 3.12
CA VAL A 145 1.03 15.84 4.59
C VAL A 145 2.47 16.14 5.02
N GLY A 146 3.32 16.60 4.09
CA GLY A 146 4.70 17.02 4.38
C GLY A 146 5.72 15.90 4.36
N LEU A 147 5.43 14.80 3.68
CA LEU A 147 6.30 13.63 3.52
C LEU A 147 6.61 13.37 2.04
N VAL A 148 7.43 12.38 1.76
CA VAL A 148 7.55 11.74 0.44
C VAL A 148 7.17 10.28 0.55
N PRO A 149 6.66 9.66 -0.53
CA PRO A 149 6.54 8.21 -0.59
C PRO A 149 7.90 7.54 -0.34
N GLY A 150 7.99 6.72 0.69
CA GLY A 150 9.27 6.12 1.11
C GLY A 150 9.35 4.60 0.92
N GLY A 151 8.33 3.98 0.34
CA GLY A 151 8.21 2.54 0.21
C GLY A 151 8.20 2.00 -1.22
N GLY A 152 8.51 2.86 -2.23
CA GLY A 152 8.71 2.42 -3.60
C GLY A 152 7.94 3.18 -4.68
N ALA A 153 6.96 4.02 -4.34
CA ALA A 153 6.19 4.74 -5.37
C ALA A 153 7.07 5.64 -6.25
N LEU A 154 8.10 6.27 -5.67
CA LEU A 154 9.01 7.16 -6.40
C LEU A 154 9.86 6.40 -7.43
N GLU A 155 10.04 5.11 -7.26
CA GLU A 155 10.84 4.25 -8.12
C GLU A 155 9.98 3.54 -9.19
N TRP A 156 8.82 2.99 -8.79
CA TRP A 156 7.95 2.26 -9.72
C TRP A 156 7.13 3.17 -10.63
N LEU A 157 6.54 4.27 -10.11
CA LEU A 157 5.68 5.14 -10.91
C LEU A 157 6.39 5.69 -12.16
N PRO A 158 7.62 6.27 -12.08
CA PRO A 158 8.28 6.79 -13.28
C PRO A 158 8.54 5.72 -14.34
N ARG A 159 8.74 4.46 -13.91
CA ARG A 159 8.96 3.32 -14.81
C ARG A 159 7.67 2.85 -15.50
N LEU A 160 6.53 2.96 -14.80
CA LEU A 160 5.24 2.53 -15.32
C LEU A 160 4.53 3.61 -16.14
N VAL A 161 4.43 4.82 -15.60
CA VAL A 161 3.59 5.89 -16.18
C VAL A 161 4.39 6.99 -16.86
N GLY A 162 5.72 6.96 -16.75
CA GLY A 162 6.63 8.00 -17.22
C GLY A 162 6.73 9.20 -16.26
N ARG A 163 7.83 9.99 -16.40
CA ARG A 163 8.20 11.05 -15.44
C ARG A 163 7.07 12.08 -15.19
N SER A 164 6.42 12.57 -16.24
CA SER A 164 5.44 13.65 -16.08
C SER A 164 4.22 13.24 -15.27
N ARG A 165 3.67 12.05 -15.56
CA ARG A 165 2.52 11.51 -14.82
C ARG A 165 2.91 11.11 -13.41
N ALA A 166 4.11 10.55 -13.19
CA ALA A 166 4.61 10.28 -11.86
C ALA A 166 4.71 11.54 -11.00
N LEU A 167 5.19 12.66 -11.56
CA LEU A 167 5.22 13.95 -10.86
C LEU A 167 3.81 14.49 -10.57
N GLU A 168 2.88 14.37 -11.51
CA GLU A 168 1.48 14.74 -11.30
C GLU A 168 0.88 13.95 -10.13
N ILE A 169 1.02 12.62 -10.11
CA ILE A 169 0.51 11.74 -9.06
C ILE A 169 1.11 12.11 -7.69
N VAL A 170 2.44 12.18 -7.61
CA VAL A 170 3.15 12.35 -6.34
C VAL A 170 3.01 13.77 -5.79
N LEU A 171 3.11 14.80 -6.65
CA LEU A 171 3.13 16.19 -6.18
C LEU A 171 1.74 16.76 -5.94
N SER A 172 0.70 16.28 -6.64
CA SER A 172 -0.67 16.68 -6.33
C SER A 172 -1.18 16.07 -5.04
N GLY A 173 -0.76 14.86 -4.72
CA GLY A 173 -1.29 14.08 -3.60
C GLY A 173 -2.78 13.73 -3.75
N ASP A 174 -3.35 13.92 -4.92
CA ASP A 174 -4.78 13.75 -5.21
C ASP A 174 -5.14 12.26 -5.40
N ASP A 175 -6.44 11.99 -5.41
CA ASP A 175 -6.99 10.69 -5.75
C ASP A 175 -7.28 10.61 -7.25
N PHE A 176 -6.85 9.52 -7.86
CA PHE A 176 -7.07 9.21 -9.28
C PHE A 176 -8.03 8.04 -9.41
N ASP A 177 -9.04 8.18 -10.26
CA ASP A 177 -9.96 7.09 -10.55
C ASP A 177 -9.31 5.96 -11.37
N ALA A 178 -10.02 4.84 -11.44
CA ALA A 178 -9.52 3.65 -12.11
C ALA A 178 -9.31 3.85 -13.63
N ASP A 179 -10.16 4.66 -14.30
CA ASP A 179 -10.06 4.93 -15.74
C ASP A 179 -8.83 5.78 -16.06
N ILE A 180 -8.50 6.75 -15.20
CA ILE A 180 -7.25 7.52 -15.32
C ILE A 180 -6.05 6.61 -15.05
N ALA A 181 -6.12 5.77 -14.01
CA ALA A 181 -5.04 4.84 -13.68
C ALA A 181 -4.74 3.86 -14.84
N GLU A 182 -5.76 3.32 -15.52
CA GLU A 182 -5.57 2.50 -16.72
C GLU A 182 -4.96 3.31 -17.88
N ARG A 183 -5.51 4.50 -18.15
CA ARG A 183 -5.02 5.39 -19.23
C ARG A 183 -3.55 5.79 -19.04
N TYR A 184 -3.10 5.92 -17.80
CA TYR A 184 -1.72 6.24 -17.48
C TYR A 184 -0.79 5.02 -17.55
N GLY A 185 -1.32 3.80 -17.54
CA GLY A 185 -0.56 2.55 -17.43
C GLY A 185 -0.16 2.21 -15.99
N TRP A 186 -0.84 2.83 -15.03
CA TRP A 186 -0.66 2.54 -13.61
C TRP A 186 -1.25 1.17 -13.24
N VAL A 187 -2.42 0.84 -13.81
CA VAL A 187 -3.01 -0.49 -13.74
C VAL A 187 -3.08 -1.14 -15.14
N ASN A 188 -3.12 -2.47 -15.17
CA ASN A 188 -3.17 -3.24 -16.42
C ASN A 188 -4.52 -3.08 -17.11
N ARG A 189 -5.60 -3.18 -16.33
CA ARG A 189 -6.98 -3.04 -16.80
C ARG A 189 -7.90 -2.58 -15.68
N THR A 190 -8.89 -1.81 -16.08
CA THR A 190 -10.08 -1.48 -15.31
C THR A 190 -11.25 -2.29 -15.83
N LEU A 191 -12.00 -2.95 -14.95
CA LEU A 191 -13.12 -3.79 -15.28
C LEU A 191 -14.35 -3.32 -14.51
N ASP A 192 -15.54 -3.57 -15.05
CA ASP A 192 -16.76 -3.39 -14.28
C ASP A 192 -16.72 -4.28 -13.04
N ASP A 193 -17.21 -3.79 -11.91
CA ASP A 193 -17.03 -4.43 -10.61
C ASP A 193 -17.52 -5.89 -10.61
N GLY A 194 -18.65 -6.15 -11.27
CA GLY A 194 -19.20 -7.51 -11.39
C GLY A 194 -18.39 -8.47 -12.26
N GLU A 195 -17.43 -7.97 -13.05
CA GLU A 195 -16.59 -8.77 -13.95
C GLU A 195 -15.20 -9.03 -13.38
N LEU A 196 -14.77 -8.20 -12.41
CA LEU A 196 -13.40 -8.20 -11.90
C LEU A 196 -12.99 -9.57 -11.34
N ASP A 197 -13.82 -10.20 -10.52
CA ASP A 197 -13.51 -11.50 -9.92
C ASP A 197 -13.36 -12.57 -11.00
N THR A 198 -14.35 -12.70 -11.89
CA THR A 198 -14.32 -13.69 -12.97
C THR A 198 -13.10 -13.53 -13.85
N PHE A 199 -12.70 -12.29 -14.17
CA PHE A 199 -11.53 -12.02 -15.00
C PHE A 199 -10.22 -12.41 -14.28
N VAL A 200 -10.06 -12.00 -13.03
CA VAL A 200 -8.83 -12.27 -12.26
C VAL A 200 -8.69 -13.76 -11.98
N ASP A 201 -9.78 -14.43 -11.60
CA ASP A 201 -9.78 -15.87 -11.32
C ASP A 201 -9.44 -16.69 -12.57
N ALA A 202 -10.01 -16.31 -13.72
CA ALA A 202 -9.68 -16.95 -15.01
C ALA A 202 -8.21 -16.76 -15.39
N LEU A 203 -7.66 -15.55 -15.19
CA LEU A 203 -6.25 -15.27 -15.46
C LEU A 203 -5.34 -16.04 -14.50
N ALA A 204 -5.63 -16.02 -13.21
CA ALA A 204 -4.84 -16.71 -12.19
C ALA A 204 -4.86 -18.24 -12.43
N GLY A 205 -6.02 -18.83 -12.72
CA GLY A 205 -6.15 -20.24 -13.06
C GLY A 205 -5.40 -20.60 -14.34
N ARG A 206 -5.42 -19.72 -15.36
CA ARG A 206 -4.63 -19.90 -16.59
C ARG A 206 -3.13 -19.92 -16.29
N LEU A 207 -2.61 -18.97 -15.51
CA LEU A 207 -1.21 -18.90 -15.13
C LEU A 207 -0.79 -20.12 -14.28
N ALA A 208 -1.64 -20.52 -13.33
CA ALA A 208 -1.40 -21.68 -12.48
C ALA A 208 -1.30 -23.00 -13.29
N SER A 209 -1.94 -23.06 -14.47
CA SER A 209 -1.84 -24.22 -15.38
C SER A 209 -0.52 -24.31 -16.15
N PHE A 210 0.29 -23.26 -16.17
CA PHE A 210 1.54 -23.24 -16.91
C PHE A 210 2.70 -23.84 -16.10
N ASP A 211 3.80 -24.10 -16.80
CA ASP A 211 5.02 -24.56 -16.17
C ASP A 211 5.65 -23.47 -15.29
N HIS A 212 6.02 -23.83 -14.05
CA HIS A 212 6.53 -22.89 -13.05
C HIS A 212 7.87 -22.28 -13.48
N GLU A 213 8.80 -23.09 -13.98
CA GLU A 213 10.12 -22.62 -14.37
C GLU A 213 10.04 -21.64 -15.54
N THR A 214 9.13 -21.90 -16.47
CA THR A 214 8.89 -21.04 -17.64
C THR A 214 8.30 -19.69 -17.22
N LEU A 215 7.30 -19.68 -16.30
CA LEU A 215 6.75 -18.45 -15.74
C LEU A 215 7.83 -17.64 -15.01
N ALA A 216 8.61 -18.29 -14.15
CA ALA A 216 9.69 -17.68 -13.39
C ALA A 216 10.75 -17.06 -14.28
N ALA A 217 11.19 -17.79 -15.32
CA ALA A 217 12.18 -17.30 -16.28
C ALA A 217 11.68 -16.08 -17.06
N ALA A 218 10.43 -16.12 -17.53
CA ALA A 218 9.82 -14.99 -18.24
C ALA A 218 9.70 -13.76 -17.34
N LYS A 219 9.18 -13.90 -16.10
CA LYS A 219 9.09 -12.83 -15.10
C LYS A 219 10.48 -12.24 -14.83
N ALA A 220 11.47 -13.07 -14.56
CA ALA A 220 12.84 -12.61 -14.27
C ALA A 220 13.43 -11.78 -15.42
N GLN A 221 13.19 -12.14 -16.68
CA GLN A 221 13.66 -11.36 -17.82
C GLN A 221 12.96 -10.01 -17.96
N VAL A 222 11.65 -9.95 -17.77
CA VAL A 222 10.87 -8.70 -17.80
C VAL A 222 11.33 -7.78 -16.68
N ASN A 223 11.54 -8.31 -15.49
CA ASN A 223 11.93 -7.54 -14.29
C ASN A 223 13.29 -6.84 -14.43
N ARG A 224 14.20 -7.34 -15.26
CA ARG A 224 15.50 -6.69 -15.52
C ARG A 224 15.39 -5.21 -15.97
N PHE A 225 14.25 -4.82 -16.53
CA PHE A 225 14.06 -3.49 -17.10
C PHE A 225 13.10 -2.62 -16.29
N GLY A 226 12.33 -3.20 -15.38
CA GLY A 226 11.23 -2.49 -14.69
C GLY A 226 11.33 -2.44 -13.16
N THR A 227 12.10 -3.34 -12.55
CA THR A 227 12.15 -3.45 -11.08
C THR A 227 13.22 -2.52 -10.50
N PRO A 228 12.90 -1.74 -9.45
CA PRO A 228 13.89 -0.93 -8.73
C PRO A 228 14.92 -1.79 -8.03
N THR A 229 16.09 -1.23 -7.82
CA THR A 229 17.15 -1.82 -7.00
C THR A 229 16.95 -1.51 -5.52
N ALA A 230 17.57 -2.31 -4.66
CA ALA A 230 17.55 -2.06 -3.21
C ALA A 230 18.12 -0.69 -2.82
N SER A 231 19.15 -0.21 -3.53
CA SER A 231 19.74 1.12 -3.27
C SER A 231 18.84 2.28 -3.68
N GLU A 232 18.06 2.13 -4.76
CA GLU A 232 17.07 3.13 -5.15
C GLU A 232 15.97 3.25 -4.09
N LEU A 233 15.39 2.13 -3.65
CA LEU A 233 14.39 2.12 -2.58
C LEU A 233 14.94 2.64 -1.25
N GLN A 234 16.19 2.36 -0.91
CA GLN A 234 16.83 2.89 0.29
C GLN A 234 16.88 4.41 0.25
N SER A 235 17.22 5.00 -0.91
CA SER A 235 17.35 6.45 -1.07
C SER A 235 16.07 7.22 -0.72
N SER A 236 14.90 6.74 -1.15
CA SER A 236 13.61 7.38 -0.79
C SER A 236 13.19 7.08 0.64
N THR A 237 13.46 5.86 1.15
CA THR A 237 13.20 5.51 2.56
C THR A 237 13.98 6.41 3.50
N ASP A 238 15.23 6.75 3.17
CA ASP A 238 16.09 7.61 3.99
C ASP A 238 15.59 9.06 4.11
N LEU A 239 14.73 9.50 3.18
CA LEU A 239 14.09 10.82 3.26
C LEU A 239 12.88 10.85 4.20
N PHE A 240 12.26 9.71 4.50
CA PHE A 240 10.99 9.65 5.21
C PHE A 240 11.05 10.25 6.61
N PHE A 241 11.94 9.73 7.48
CA PHE A 241 12.02 10.22 8.87
C PHE A 241 12.55 11.64 9.01
N PRO A 242 13.58 12.09 8.25
CA PRO A 242 13.98 13.49 8.27
C PRO A 242 12.86 14.45 7.91
N LEU A 243 12.05 14.14 6.89
CA LEU A 243 10.89 14.97 6.51
C LEU A 243 9.79 14.91 7.56
N LEU A 244 9.53 13.74 8.14
CA LEU A 244 8.56 13.57 9.23
C LEU A 244 8.86 14.46 10.44
N ALA A 245 10.14 14.74 10.71
CA ALA A 245 10.58 15.57 11.82
C ALA A 245 10.42 17.08 11.58
N LEU A 246 10.16 17.51 10.33
CA LEU A 246 10.01 18.93 10.01
C LEU A 246 8.78 19.55 10.68
N PRO A 247 8.86 20.80 11.17
CA PRO A 247 7.73 21.48 11.82
C PRO A 247 6.47 21.51 10.97
N GLY A 248 6.60 21.75 9.65
CA GLY A 248 5.47 21.76 8.72
C GLY A 248 4.75 20.41 8.61
N ALA A 249 5.48 19.29 8.58
CA ALA A 249 4.91 17.96 8.58
C ALA A 249 4.20 17.66 9.91
N GLN A 250 4.79 18.06 11.02
CA GLN A 250 4.17 17.89 12.35
C GLN A 250 2.88 18.68 12.49
N ALA A 251 2.86 19.93 12.02
CA ALA A 251 1.66 20.78 12.03
C ALA A 251 0.52 20.17 11.18
N ARG A 252 0.82 19.72 9.94
CA ARG A 252 -0.16 19.06 9.07
C ARG A 252 -0.72 17.79 9.71
N ARG A 253 0.13 16.97 10.31
CA ARG A 253 -0.29 15.74 11.01
C ARG A 253 -1.13 16.03 12.25
N ALA A 254 -0.91 17.15 12.95
CA ALA A 254 -1.79 17.58 14.04
C ALA A 254 -3.18 17.95 13.50
N LYS A 255 -3.27 18.66 12.36
CA LYS A 255 -4.54 19.03 11.73
C LYS A 255 -5.34 17.80 11.30
N ILE A 256 -4.75 16.84 10.58
CA ILE A 256 -5.47 15.67 10.08
C ILE A 256 -6.07 14.80 11.19
N ARG A 257 -5.43 14.72 12.36
CA ARG A 257 -5.99 13.98 13.50
C ARG A 257 -7.36 14.49 13.93
N ASN A 258 -7.59 15.81 13.81
CA ASN A 258 -8.86 16.42 14.14
C ASN A 258 -9.90 16.31 13.00
N MET A 259 -9.51 15.84 11.82
CA MET A 259 -10.37 15.70 10.65
C MET A 259 -10.94 14.27 10.49
N GLY A 260 -10.63 13.35 11.39
CA GLY A 260 -11.09 11.97 11.34
C GLY A 260 -10.10 11.01 10.67
N TYR A 261 -8.79 11.33 10.72
CA TYR A 261 -7.72 10.42 10.25
C TYR A 261 -7.71 9.12 11.06
N GLY A 262 -7.60 8.00 10.36
CA GLY A 262 -7.50 6.67 10.95
C GLY A 262 -8.83 6.06 11.38
N VAL A 263 -9.96 6.70 11.11
CA VAL A 263 -11.31 6.20 11.42
C VAL A 263 -12.24 6.38 10.21
N PRO A 264 -13.33 5.60 10.06
CA PRO A 264 -14.30 5.80 8.99
C PRO A 264 -14.87 7.23 9.05
N SER A 265 -14.53 8.04 8.05
CA SER A 265 -14.85 9.46 8.00
C SER A 265 -14.88 9.98 6.56
N ASP A 266 -15.49 11.16 6.36
CA ASP A 266 -15.41 11.85 5.06
C ASP A 266 -13.96 12.19 4.68
N PHE A 267 -13.13 12.51 5.68
CA PHE A 267 -11.70 12.75 5.46
C PHE A 267 -11.02 11.53 4.84
N GLU A 268 -11.19 10.34 5.40
CA GLU A 268 -10.60 9.11 4.86
C GLU A 268 -11.19 8.72 3.51
N LEU A 269 -12.48 8.93 3.31
CA LEU A 269 -13.10 8.65 2.01
C LEU A 269 -12.62 9.60 0.92
N ASN A 270 -12.26 10.85 1.25
CA ASN A 270 -11.92 11.91 0.31
C ASN A 270 -10.57 12.58 0.63
N PHE A 271 -9.57 11.80 1.07
CA PHE A 271 -8.31 12.29 1.60
C PHE A 271 -7.60 13.28 0.68
N GLY A 272 -7.41 12.93 -0.61
CA GLY A 272 -6.77 13.80 -1.59
C GLY A 272 -7.45 15.19 -1.67
N ARG A 273 -8.79 15.22 -1.68
CA ARG A 273 -9.59 16.45 -1.73
C ARG A 273 -9.36 17.37 -0.52
N HIS A 274 -9.06 16.80 0.66
CA HIS A 274 -8.87 17.58 1.88
C HIS A 274 -7.44 18.13 2.06
N LEU A 275 -6.45 17.62 1.31
CA LEU A 275 -5.04 18.00 1.47
C LEU A 275 -4.77 19.51 1.30
N PRO A 276 -5.36 20.24 0.34
CA PRO A 276 -5.11 21.67 0.18
C PRO A 276 -5.45 22.49 1.42
N ALA A 277 -6.48 22.10 2.16
CA ALA A 277 -6.88 22.77 3.39
C ALA A 277 -5.84 22.67 4.52
N LEU A 278 -4.95 21.67 4.49
CA LEU A 278 -3.88 21.52 5.48
C LEU A 278 -2.81 22.60 5.37
N GLY A 279 -2.65 23.22 4.20
CA GLY A 279 -1.64 24.25 3.92
C GLY A 279 -2.11 25.66 4.21
N LEU A 280 -3.41 25.89 4.44
CA LEU A 280 -3.93 27.20 4.80
C LEU A 280 -3.50 27.50 6.23
N ALA A 281 -2.96 28.71 6.46
CA ALA A 281 -2.76 29.24 7.79
C ALA A 281 -4.13 29.23 8.48
N ASP A 282 -4.18 28.91 9.76
CA ASP A 282 -5.37 29.20 10.56
C ASP A 282 -5.54 30.71 10.46
N ASP A 283 -6.67 31.18 9.89
CA ASP A 283 -6.94 32.59 9.76
C ASP A 283 -6.88 33.21 11.16
N ASP A 284 -5.78 33.91 11.44
CA ASP A 284 -5.67 34.90 12.51
C ASP A 284 -6.58 36.11 12.13
N HIS A 285 -7.88 35.85 12.00
CA HIS A 285 -8.93 36.84 11.97
C HIS A 285 -9.46 37.10 13.37
N ALA A 286 -8.55 37.44 14.29
CA ALA A 286 -8.91 38.15 15.50
C ALA A 286 -7.92 39.31 15.67
N ASP A 287 -8.45 40.55 15.60
CA ASP A 287 -7.81 41.80 15.93
C ASP A 287 -7.28 42.68 14.78
N ALA A 288 -8.19 43.10 13.92
CA ALA A 288 -8.05 44.36 13.20
C ALA A 288 -9.37 45.18 13.27
N GLN A 289 -9.98 45.24 14.44
CA GLN A 289 -11.04 46.20 14.76
C GLN A 289 -10.84 46.75 16.19
N SER A 290 -9.77 47.53 16.39
CA SER A 290 -9.73 48.57 17.45
C SER A 290 -8.48 49.45 17.20
N GLY A 291 -8.66 50.52 16.49
CA GLY A 291 -7.68 51.55 16.30
C GLY A 291 -8.26 52.67 15.46
#